data_dd6063bd5f261b20e25260d5cb8776ff
#
_entry.id   dd6063bd5f261b20e25260d5cb8776ff
#
_cell.length_a   1.000
_cell.length_b   1.000
_cell.length_c   1.000
_cell.angle_alpha   90.00
_cell.angle_beta   90.00
_cell.angle_gamma   90.00
#
_symmetry.space_group_name_H-M   'P 1'
#
loop_
_entity.id
_entity.type
_entity.pdbx_description
1 polymer ?
#
loop_
_entity_poly.entity_id
_entity_poly.type
_entity_poly.pdbx_seq_one_letter_code
_entity_poly.pdbx_strand_id
1 'polypeptide(L)'
;MSVSPHVKPLRILHSEAATGWGGQEQYIHRMMLAMRERGHVLEAVCQPHAKLTERLGQEGFTVHTMLMDGPLNYMRGVPRIRRILRQGRFDVLNTHSRRDTLLAGVAGRLAGTPLIVRTRHLANKPGSLLSYTVVPHRVTTASDFVRQGLIDRGVPEGHVATVYPAVELPPLTGGSTLRKELKLAPNDIVVGCVAVMRALKGHRELIDAMAPLIAERPNVHLVLVGGGSPLFEEIQAEVESRGLGRRVHLLGMRNDVPNLLEGFDIFALATRKEASGTVFVEAGAAGLPVVGTRVDGVPEMMKEGRSGILVPLDDVAALTQAIRRLIDDPGLRRAMGGAGLEFCRNSGHFSLEAMVGRIESAYIRWLGELKK
;
A
#
# COMPACT_ATOMS: atom_id res chain seq x y z
N MET A 1 -21.45 -0.56 -12.10
CA MET A 1 -20.52 -1.68 -12.43
C MET A 1 -21.36 -2.91 -12.73
N SER A 2 -21.30 -3.48 -13.93
CA SER A 2 -22.09 -4.66 -14.27
C SER A 2 -21.42 -5.90 -13.65
N VAL A 3 -22.15 -6.62 -12.85
CA VAL A 3 -21.79 -7.97 -12.37
C VAL A 3 -21.46 -8.83 -13.58
N SER A 4 -20.30 -9.48 -13.59
CA SER A 4 -20.02 -10.54 -14.57
C SER A 4 -21.13 -11.61 -14.39
N PRO A 5 -21.95 -11.93 -15.41
CA PRO A 5 -23.26 -12.56 -15.22
C PRO A 5 -23.25 -14.03 -14.77
N HIS A 6 -22.10 -14.61 -14.37
CA HIS A 6 -21.99 -16.06 -14.13
C HIS A 6 -21.20 -16.49 -12.88
N VAL A 7 -20.86 -15.58 -11.98
CA VAL A 7 -20.14 -15.97 -10.76
C VAL A 7 -21.13 -16.19 -9.62
N LYS A 8 -21.19 -17.42 -9.08
CA LYS A 8 -21.97 -17.71 -7.88
C LYS A 8 -21.47 -16.84 -6.71
N PRO A 9 -22.38 -16.11 -6.02
CA PRO A 9 -22.02 -15.33 -4.83
C PRO A 9 -21.27 -16.17 -3.81
N LEU A 10 -20.11 -15.68 -3.36
CA LEU A 10 -19.30 -16.30 -2.30
C LEU A 10 -19.69 -15.70 -0.95
N ARG A 11 -19.62 -16.51 0.10
CA ARG A 11 -19.66 -16.05 1.49
C ARG A 11 -18.24 -15.99 2.02
N ILE A 12 -17.79 -14.80 2.39
CA ILE A 12 -16.38 -14.52 2.73
C ILE A 12 -16.31 -13.94 4.14
N LEU A 13 -15.49 -14.55 5.00
CA LEU A 13 -15.16 -14.01 6.31
C LEU A 13 -13.75 -13.44 6.29
N HIS A 14 -13.60 -12.16 6.60
CA HIS A 14 -12.30 -11.52 6.81
C HIS A 14 -11.92 -11.56 8.28
N SER A 15 -10.64 -11.70 8.59
CA SER A 15 -10.12 -11.61 9.95
C SER A 15 -8.93 -10.67 10.03
N GLU A 16 -8.96 -9.68 10.95
CA GLU A 16 -7.87 -8.72 11.16
C GLU A 16 -7.64 -8.45 12.65
N ALA A 17 -6.38 -8.58 13.06
CA ALA A 17 -5.98 -8.38 14.47
C ALA A 17 -5.41 -6.98 14.77
N ALA A 18 -5.14 -6.16 13.76
CA ALA A 18 -4.65 -4.80 13.97
C ALA A 18 -5.76 -3.87 14.48
N THR A 19 -5.37 -2.88 15.28
CA THR A 19 -6.31 -1.90 15.87
C THR A 19 -6.21 -0.51 15.25
N GLY A 20 -5.12 -0.25 14.49
CA GLY A 20 -4.87 1.01 13.81
C GLY A 20 -5.70 1.24 12.55
N TRP A 21 -5.27 2.25 11.77
CA TRP A 21 -5.80 2.53 10.45
C TRP A 21 -4.64 2.87 9.51
N GLY A 22 -4.14 1.88 8.80
CA GLY A 22 -3.05 1.99 7.84
C GLY A 22 -3.42 1.39 6.49
N GLY A 23 -2.44 1.18 5.62
CA GLY A 23 -2.67 0.64 4.27
C GLY A 23 -3.32 -0.74 4.25
N GLN A 24 -3.03 -1.59 5.24
CA GLN A 24 -3.62 -2.92 5.37
C GLN A 24 -5.12 -2.85 5.66
N GLU A 25 -5.53 -2.04 6.65
CA GLU A 25 -6.93 -1.89 7.02
C GLU A 25 -7.74 -1.19 5.92
N GLN A 26 -7.15 -0.20 5.25
CA GLN A 26 -7.75 0.44 4.08
C GLN A 26 -7.93 -0.54 2.92
N TYR A 27 -6.95 -1.41 2.66
CA TYR A 27 -7.06 -2.48 1.67
C TYR A 27 -8.25 -3.40 1.97
N ILE A 28 -8.39 -3.88 3.22
CA ILE A 28 -9.49 -4.75 3.63
C ILE A 28 -10.83 -4.04 3.45
N HIS A 29 -10.95 -2.82 3.94
CA HIS A 29 -12.17 -2.03 3.86
C HIS A 29 -12.63 -1.83 2.40
N ARG A 30 -11.75 -1.34 1.53
CA ARG A 30 -12.05 -1.13 0.09
C ARG A 30 -12.42 -2.43 -0.62
N MET A 31 -11.69 -3.51 -0.33
CA MET A 31 -11.96 -4.82 -0.90
C MET A 31 -13.33 -5.33 -0.48
N MET A 32 -13.70 -5.22 0.79
CA MET A 32 -15.00 -5.67 1.29
C MET A 32 -16.14 -4.88 0.64
N LEU A 33 -16.02 -3.56 0.52
CA LEU A 33 -17.02 -2.74 -0.17
C LEU A 33 -17.20 -3.19 -1.62
N ALA A 34 -16.13 -3.29 -2.38
CA ALA A 34 -16.21 -3.62 -3.79
C ALA A 34 -16.66 -5.08 -4.07
N MET A 35 -16.30 -6.02 -3.20
CA MET A 35 -16.79 -7.39 -3.31
C MET A 35 -18.29 -7.49 -2.98
N ARG A 36 -18.80 -6.67 -2.04
CA ARG A 36 -20.23 -6.56 -1.76
C ARG A 36 -21.00 -6.01 -2.96
N GLU A 37 -20.47 -4.99 -3.63
CA GLU A 37 -21.07 -4.45 -4.88
C GLU A 37 -21.16 -5.50 -6.00
N ARG A 38 -20.26 -6.49 -5.99
CA ARG A 38 -20.28 -7.65 -6.90
C ARG A 38 -21.23 -8.78 -6.45
N GLY A 39 -21.99 -8.55 -5.38
CA GLY A 39 -23.00 -9.49 -4.90
C GLY A 39 -22.49 -10.58 -3.94
N HIS A 40 -21.23 -10.50 -3.48
CA HIS A 40 -20.73 -11.41 -2.45
C HIS A 40 -21.24 -11.02 -1.06
N VAL A 41 -21.33 -11.99 -0.16
CA VAL A 41 -21.69 -11.78 1.25
C VAL A 41 -20.41 -11.74 2.08
N LEU A 42 -20.18 -10.62 2.76
CA LEU A 42 -18.96 -10.39 3.53
C LEU A 42 -19.26 -10.09 4.99
N GLU A 43 -18.51 -10.74 5.86
CA GLU A 43 -18.48 -10.47 7.30
C GLU A 43 -17.03 -10.35 7.77
N ALA A 44 -16.82 -9.77 8.94
CA ALA A 44 -15.47 -9.61 9.50
C ALA A 44 -15.38 -10.09 10.94
N VAL A 45 -14.18 -10.53 11.33
CA VAL A 45 -13.80 -10.78 12.73
C VAL A 45 -12.65 -9.81 13.04
N CYS A 46 -12.88 -8.88 13.96
CA CYS A 46 -11.91 -7.83 14.30
C CYS A 46 -11.81 -7.63 15.82
N GLN A 47 -10.81 -6.88 16.27
CA GLN A 47 -10.74 -6.48 17.66
C GLN A 47 -11.81 -5.42 17.99
N PRO A 48 -12.39 -5.42 19.23
CA PRO A 48 -13.54 -4.54 19.56
C PRO A 48 -13.29 -3.05 19.35
N HIS A 49 -12.05 -2.60 19.58
CA HIS A 49 -11.63 -1.20 19.50
C HIS A 49 -10.79 -0.88 18.26
N ALA A 50 -10.83 -1.77 17.26
CA ALA A 50 -10.13 -1.51 16.00
C ALA A 50 -10.88 -0.47 15.15
N LYS A 51 -10.13 0.42 14.50
CA LYS A 51 -10.70 1.40 13.56
C LYS A 51 -11.46 0.73 12.41
N LEU A 52 -11.00 -0.44 11.99
CA LEU A 52 -11.67 -1.23 10.97
C LEU A 52 -13.07 -1.70 11.44
N THR A 53 -13.21 -2.10 12.72
CA THR A 53 -14.49 -2.49 13.33
C THR A 53 -15.51 -1.37 13.24
N GLU A 54 -15.10 -0.16 13.62
CA GLU A 54 -15.96 1.03 13.57
C GLU A 54 -16.44 1.30 12.14
N ARG A 55 -15.52 1.37 11.19
CA ARG A 55 -15.82 1.71 9.80
C ARG A 55 -16.68 0.66 9.10
N LEU A 56 -16.36 -0.62 9.26
CA LEU A 56 -17.19 -1.69 8.69
C LEU A 56 -18.60 -1.71 9.28
N GLY A 57 -18.73 -1.40 10.59
CA GLY A 57 -20.03 -1.27 11.23
C GLY A 57 -20.86 -0.10 10.66
N GLN A 58 -20.23 1.05 10.42
CA GLN A 58 -20.87 2.22 9.80
C GLN A 58 -21.35 1.91 8.36
N GLU A 59 -20.62 1.06 7.64
CA GLU A 59 -20.95 0.61 6.29
C GLU A 59 -22.00 -0.53 6.29
N GLY A 60 -22.50 -0.95 7.47
CA GLY A 60 -23.52 -1.98 7.59
C GLY A 60 -23.05 -3.43 7.45
N PHE A 61 -21.74 -3.70 7.56
CA PHE A 61 -21.23 -5.06 7.60
C PHE A 61 -21.46 -5.71 8.97
N THR A 62 -21.69 -7.01 8.99
CA THR A 62 -21.65 -7.81 10.21
C THR A 62 -20.20 -7.97 10.67
N VAL A 63 -19.88 -7.40 11.85
CA VAL A 63 -18.54 -7.49 12.46
C VAL A 63 -18.62 -8.23 13.79
N HIS A 64 -17.97 -9.40 13.82
CA HIS A 64 -17.81 -10.20 15.03
C HIS A 64 -16.59 -9.68 15.80
N THR A 65 -16.79 -9.18 17.00
CA THR A 65 -15.69 -8.63 17.80
C THR A 65 -15.15 -9.64 18.80
N MET A 66 -13.81 -9.74 18.87
CA MET A 66 -13.11 -10.52 19.91
C MET A 66 -11.68 -10.05 20.10
N LEU A 67 -11.12 -10.28 21.29
CA LEU A 67 -9.71 -10.06 21.57
C LEU A 67 -8.87 -11.15 20.89
N MET A 68 -7.77 -10.74 20.24
CA MET A 68 -6.92 -11.63 19.44
C MET A 68 -5.47 -11.69 19.96
N ASP A 69 -5.25 -11.42 21.24
CA ASP A 69 -3.94 -11.40 21.90
C ASP A 69 -3.94 -12.26 23.16
N GLY A 70 -2.83 -12.93 23.39
CA GLY A 70 -2.62 -13.81 24.52
C GLY A 70 -3.30 -15.19 24.42
N PRO A 71 -2.77 -16.19 25.13
CA PRO A 71 -3.17 -17.59 24.99
C PRO A 71 -4.65 -17.85 25.37
N LEU A 72 -5.16 -17.16 26.40
CA LEU A 72 -6.56 -17.30 26.83
C LEU A 72 -7.56 -16.85 25.75
N ASN A 73 -7.24 -15.74 25.06
CA ASN A 73 -8.09 -15.24 23.98
C ASN A 73 -8.03 -16.18 22.77
N TYR A 74 -6.90 -16.84 22.51
CA TYR A 74 -6.80 -17.89 21.49
C TYR A 74 -7.66 -19.10 21.84
N MET A 75 -7.59 -19.59 23.07
CA MET A 75 -8.40 -20.73 23.53
C MET A 75 -9.91 -20.47 23.41
N ARG A 76 -10.36 -19.25 23.71
CA ARG A 76 -11.77 -18.83 23.58
C ARG A 76 -12.15 -18.46 22.14
N GLY A 77 -11.25 -17.88 21.40
CA GLY A 77 -11.47 -17.39 20.05
C GLY A 77 -11.62 -18.50 19.02
N VAL A 78 -10.78 -19.55 19.06
CA VAL A 78 -10.85 -20.67 18.10
C VAL A 78 -12.25 -21.31 18.05
N PRO A 79 -12.87 -21.79 19.16
CA PRO A 79 -14.20 -22.37 19.12
C PRO A 79 -15.28 -21.38 18.70
N ARG A 80 -15.14 -20.10 19.04
CA ARG A 80 -16.08 -19.04 18.66
C ARG A 80 -16.04 -18.77 17.17
N ILE A 81 -14.84 -18.60 16.56
CA ILE A 81 -14.68 -18.40 15.12
C ILE A 81 -15.13 -19.65 14.35
N ARG A 82 -14.79 -20.85 14.84
CA ARG A 82 -15.27 -22.10 14.25
C ARG A 82 -16.80 -22.16 14.18
N ARG A 83 -17.49 -21.71 15.23
CA ARG A 83 -18.98 -21.63 15.25
C ARG A 83 -19.48 -20.64 14.21
N ILE A 84 -18.90 -19.42 14.15
CA ILE A 84 -19.24 -18.40 13.15
C ILE A 84 -19.11 -18.97 11.73
N LEU A 85 -17.95 -19.60 11.42
CA LEU A 85 -17.67 -20.18 10.11
C LEU A 85 -18.68 -21.26 9.71
N ARG A 86 -19.07 -22.16 10.63
CA ARG A 86 -20.03 -23.21 10.37
C ARG A 86 -21.46 -22.69 10.22
N GLN A 87 -21.89 -21.79 11.09
CA GLN A 87 -23.22 -21.20 11.04
C GLN A 87 -23.42 -20.33 9.79
N GLY A 88 -22.39 -19.53 9.45
CA GLY A 88 -22.40 -18.68 8.27
C GLY A 88 -22.15 -19.43 6.95
N ARG A 89 -21.74 -20.71 6.98
CA ARG A 89 -21.43 -21.51 5.79
C ARG A 89 -20.49 -20.77 4.83
N PHE A 90 -19.41 -20.19 5.37
CA PHE A 90 -18.44 -19.39 4.57
C PHE A 90 -17.67 -20.29 3.61
N ASP A 91 -17.57 -19.84 2.36
CA ASP A 91 -16.75 -20.48 1.31
C ASP A 91 -15.28 -20.13 1.48
N VAL A 92 -15.00 -18.89 1.93
CA VAL A 92 -13.65 -18.35 2.07
C VAL A 92 -13.47 -17.72 3.45
N LEU A 93 -12.33 -18.02 4.09
CA LEU A 93 -11.78 -17.27 5.21
C LEU A 93 -10.51 -16.59 4.74
N ASN A 94 -10.45 -15.26 4.79
CA ASN A 94 -9.23 -14.50 4.48
C ASN A 94 -8.67 -13.83 5.74
N THR A 95 -7.41 -14.10 6.03
CA THR A 95 -6.66 -13.56 7.19
C THR A 95 -5.56 -12.62 6.70
N HIS A 96 -5.22 -11.58 7.48
CA HIS A 96 -4.36 -10.49 7.01
C HIS A 96 -3.07 -10.29 7.79
N SER A 97 -2.98 -10.81 9.01
CA SER A 97 -1.78 -10.75 9.84
C SER A 97 -1.36 -12.15 10.32
N ARG A 98 -0.19 -12.26 10.96
CA ARG A 98 0.24 -13.54 11.56
C ARG A 98 -0.68 -13.95 12.71
N ARG A 99 -1.14 -13.00 13.50
CA ARG A 99 -1.90 -13.23 14.71
C ARG A 99 -3.27 -13.82 14.41
N ASP A 100 -4.02 -13.17 13.53
CA ASP A 100 -5.34 -13.66 13.10
C ASP A 100 -5.23 -14.91 12.22
N THR A 101 -4.15 -15.08 11.44
CA THR A 101 -3.93 -16.33 10.70
C THR A 101 -3.82 -17.54 11.64
N LEU A 102 -3.08 -17.42 12.73
CA LEU A 102 -2.97 -18.49 13.70
C LEU A 102 -4.29 -18.74 14.44
N LEU A 103 -5.04 -17.69 14.75
CA LEU A 103 -6.32 -17.80 15.45
C LEU A 103 -7.44 -18.27 14.52
N ALA A 104 -7.78 -17.44 13.52
CA ALA A 104 -8.90 -17.70 12.63
C ALA A 104 -8.60 -18.81 11.60
N GLY A 105 -7.37 -18.90 11.13
CA GLY A 105 -6.97 -19.96 10.20
C GLY A 105 -7.06 -21.36 10.82
N VAL A 106 -6.61 -21.52 12.08
CA VAL A 106 -6.80 -22.80 12.80
C VAL A 106 -8.28 -23.10 13.01
N ALA A 107 -9.07 -22.10 13.41
CA ALA A 107 -10.52 -22.25 13.51
C ALA A 107 -11.17 -22.66 12.17
N GLY A 108 -10.68 -22.11 11.07
CA GLY A 108 -11.10 -22.44 9.70
C GLY A 108 -10.80 -23.89 9.33
N ARG A 109 -9.59 -24.39 9.65
CA ARG A 109 -9.26 -25.81 9.48
C ARG A 109 -10.20 -26.72 10.27
N LEU A 110 -10.44 -26.39 11.54
CA LEU A 110 -11.37 -27.15 12.39
C LEU A 110 -12.85 -27.01 12.00
N ALA A 111 -13.21 -25.94 11.29
CA ALA A 111 -14.56 -25.77 10.75
C ALA A 111 -14.78 -26.52 9.44
N GLY A 112 -13.73 -26.92 8.73
CA GLY A 112 -13.79 -27.45 7.38
C GLY A 112 -14.09 -26.38 6.34
N THR A 113 -13.60 -25.13 6.55
CA THR A 113 -13.81 -24.02 5.60
C THR A 113 -13.14 -24.37 4.25
N PRO A 114 -13.86 -24.32 3.14
CA PRO A 114 -13.38 -24.79 1.83
C PRO A 114 -12.09 -24.13 1.37
N LEU A 115 -11.97 -22.80 1.58
CA LEU A 115 -10.77 -22.06 1.22
C LEU A 115 -10.34 -21.14 2.36
N ILE A 116 -9.11 -21.30 2.82
CA ILE A 116 -8.46 -20.41 3.79
C ILE A 116 -7.32 -19.70 3.07
N VAL A 117 -7.37 -18.39 3.01
CA VAL A 117 -6.38 -17.53 2.36
C VAL A 117 -5.69 -16.68 3.40
N ARG A 118 -4.39 -16.49 3.24
CA ARG A 118 -3.64 -15.47 3.96
C ARG A 118 -3.19 -14.37 3.00
N THR A 119 -3.59 -13.13 3.25
CA THR A 119 -3.08 -11.96 2.53
C THR A 119 -1.85 -11.41 3.25
N ARG A 120 -0.74 -11.25 2.53
CA ARG A 120 0.50 -10.71 3.07
C ARG A 120 0.76 -9.30 2.54
N HIS A 121 0.76 -8.33 3.46
CA HIS A 121 0.92 -6.91 3.17
C HIS A 121 2.35 -6.37 3.39
N LEU A 122 3.26 -7.17 3.98
CA LEU A 122 4.56 -6.70 4.43
C LEU A 122 5.72 -7.35 3.66
N ALA A 123 6.77 -6.56 3.35
CA ALA A 123 8.00 -7.02 2.71
C ALA A 123 9.03 -7.64 3.68
N ASN A 124 8.81 -7.58 5.00
CA ASN A 124 9.76 -8.16 5.97
C ASN A 124 9.85 -9.69 5.83
N LYS A 125 10.99 -10.27 6.22
CA LYS A 125 11.17 -11.73 6.20
C LYS A 125 10.13 -12.41 7.09
N PRO A 126 9.42 -13.47 6.63
CA PRO A 126 8.50 -14.24 7.46
C PRO A 126 9.27 -15.01 8.53
N GLY A 127 8.82 -14.95 9.80
CA GLY A 127 9.48 -15.67 10.90
C GLY A 127 9.22 -17.18 10.86
N SER A 128 8.06 -17.61 10.37
CA SER A 128 7.69 -19.03 10.25
C SER A 128 6.88 -19.25 8.98
N LEU A 129 7.18 -20.31 8.25
CA LEU A 129 6.45 -20.69 7.04
C LEU A 129 5.15 -21.43 7.33
N LEU A 130 4.96 -22.00 8.52
CA LEU A 130 3.73 -22.73 8.88
C LEU A 130 2.46 -21.89 8.65
N SER A 131 2.55 -20.58 8.90
CA SER A 131 1.46 -19.66 8.67
C SER A 131 1.25 -19.30 7.18
N TYR A 132 2.00 -19.88 6.26
CA TYR A 132 1.87 -19.72 4.81
C TYR A 132 1.63 -21.04 4.07
N THR A 133 2.05 -22.18 4.66
CA THR A 133 2.01 -23.49 4.01
C THR A 133 1.04 -24.45 4.67
N VAL A 134 0.86 -24.39 5.99
CA VAL A 134 0.08 -25.37 6.75
C VAL A 134 -1.31 -24.81 7.12
N VAL A 135 -1.35 -23.61 7.69
CA VAL A 135 -2.61 -23.04 8.18
C VAL A 135 -3.50 -22.58 7.02
N PRO A 136 -3.07 -21.70 6.11
CA PRO A 136 -3.88 -21.34 4.94
C PRO A 136 -3.76 -22.41 3.84
N HIS A 137 -4.75 -22.49 2.96
CA HIS A 137 -4.67 -23.27 1.73
C HIS A 137 -3.89 -22.53 0.65
N ARG A 138 -3.99 -21.18 0.64
CA ARG A 138 -3.40 -20.29 -0.37
C ARG A 138 -2.98 -18.98 0.25
N VAL A 139 -2.15 -18.24 -0.47
CA VAL A 139 -1.61 -16.94 -0.04
C VAL A 139 -1.81 -15.90 -1.15
N THR A 140 -2.20 -14.68 -0.78
CA THR A 140 -2.10 -13.51 -1.66
C THR A 140 -1.02 -12.56 -1.15
N THR A 141 -0.36 -11.83 -2.06
CA THR A 141 0.73 -10.89 -1.73
C THR A 141 0.48 -9.55 -2.41
N ALA A 142 0.99 -8.46 -1.81
CA ALA A 142 0.80 -7.11 -2.30
C ALA A 142 1.71 -6.73 -3.50
N SER A 143 2.70 -7.57 -3.82
CA SER A 143 3.64 -7.39 -4.95
C SER A 143 4.25 -8.71 -5.35
N ASP A 144 4.81 -8.77 -6.57
CA ASP A 144 5.55 -9.95 -7.04
C ASP A 144 6.85 -10.14 -6.25
N PHE A 145 7.49 -9.08 -5.80
CA PHE A 145 8.63 -9.17 -4.88
C PHE A 145 8.27 -9.96 -3.60
N VAL A 146 7.15 -9.63 -2.97
CA VAL A 146 6.69 -10.35 -1.77
C VAL A 146 6.32 -11.80 -2.10
N ARG A 147 5.73 -12.05 -3.27
CA ARG A 147 5.41 -13.39 -3.78
C ARG A 147 6.70 -14.21 -3.95
N GLN A 148 7.66 -13.69 -4.70
CA GLN A 148 8.93 -14.36 -4.97
C GLN A 148 9.69 -14.65 -3.66
N GLY A 149 9.72 -13.70 -2.74
CA GLY A 149 10.34 -13.90 -1.43
C GLY A 149 9.71 -15.01 -0.57
N LEU A 150 8.45 -15.40 -0.79
CA LEU A 150 7.84 -16.57 -0.20
C LEU A 150 8.23 -17.86 -0.93
N ILE A 151 8.25 -17.84 -2.26
CA ILE A 151 8.62 -18.96 -3.11
C ILE A 151 10.09 -19.37 -2.86
N ASP A 152 11.00 -18.41 -2.83
CA ASP A 152 12.44 -18.62 -2.55
C ASP A 152 12.69 -19.27 -1.17
N ARG A 153 11.70 -19.16 -0.27
CA ARG A 153 11.74 -19.79 1.05
C ARG A 153 11.01 -21.14 1.12
N GLY A 154 10.52 -21.66 0.01
CA GLY A 154 9.90 -22.96 -0.07
C GLY A 154 8.38 -22.97 0.01
N VAL A 155 7.68 -21.80 -0.10
CA VAL A 155 6.23 -21.81 -0.33
C VAL A 155 6.00 -22.23 -1.80
N PRO A 156 5.20 -23.26 -2.08
CA PRO A 156 4.96 -23.69 -3.46
C PRO A 156 4.39 -22.55 -4.32
N GLU A 157 4.90 -22.42 -5.54
CA GLU A 157 4.51 -21.34 -6.46
C GLU A 157 2.99 -21.28 -6.70
N GLY A 158 2.35 -22.42 -6.93
CA GLY A 158 0.90 -22.51 -7.13
C GLY A 158 0.06 -22.15 -5.90
N HIS A 159 0.67 -21.98 -4.71
CA HIS A 159 -0.01 -21.56 -3.50
C HIS A 159 -0.10 -20.03 -3.37
N VAL A 160 0.67 -19.27 -4.15
CA VAL A 160 0.80 -17.83 -3.98
C VAL A 160 0.34 -17.10 -5.23
N ALA A 161 -0.47 -16.07 -5.07
CA ALA A 161 -0.87 -15.15 -6.14
C ALA A 161 -0.62 -13.71 -5.73
N THR A 162 -0.19 -12.88 -6.68
CA THR A 162 -0.05 -11.44 -6.47
C THR A 162 -1.37 -10.74 -6.72
N VAL A 163 -1.74 -9.88 -5.77
CA VAL A 163 -2.87 -8.97 -5.87
C VAL A 163 -2.38 -7.58 -5.46
N TYR A 164 -2.06 -6.76 -6.45
CA TYR A 164 -1.64 -5.38 -6.20
C TYR A 164 -2.73 -4.61 -5.48
N PRO A 165 -2.38 -3.82 -4.43
CA PRO A 165 -3.34 -2.95 -3.77
C PRO A 165 -3.95 -1.95 -4.76
N ALA A 166 -5.24 -1.72 -4.62
CA ALA A 166 -5.89 -0.65 -5.34
C ALA A 166 -5.43 0.71 -4.82
N VAL A 167 -5.23 1.63 -5.74
CA VAL A 167 -4.92 3.02 -5.46
C VAL A 167 -6.14 3.87 -5.82
N GLU A 168 -6.57 4.69 -4.89
CA GLU A 168 -7.63 5.65 -5.15
C GLU A 168 -7.06 6.83 -5.92
N LEU A 169 -7.54 7.01 -7.13
CA LEU A 169 -7.05 8.03 -8.05
C LEU A 169 -8.19 9.02 -8.34
N PRO A 170 -8.37 10.05 -7.51
CA PRO A 170 -9.37 11.08 -7.77
C PRO A 170 -9.12 11.76 -9.12
N PRO A 171 -10.13 12.35 -9.74
CA PRO A 171 -9.95 13.15 -10.96
C PRO A 171 -8.87 14.21 -10.74
N LEU A 172 -8.04 14.44 -11.75
CA LEU A 172 -7.11 15.56 -11.74
C LEU A 172 -7.92 16.86 -11.84
N THR A 173 -7.62 17.80 -10.97
CA THR A 173 -8.34 19.10 -10.92
C THR A 173 -7.76 20.12 -11.90
N GLY A 174 -6.53 19.86 -12.38
CA GLY A 174 -5.77 20.77 -13.24
C GLY A 174 -5.20 21.97 -12.49
N GLY A 175 -5.20 21.94 -11.15
CA GLY A 175 -4.62 22.98 -10.33
C GLY A 175 -4.41 22.54 -8.88
N SER A 176 -3.44 23.14 -8.22
CA SER A 176 -3.10 22.89 -6.82
C SER A 176 -3.02 24.18 -6.02
N THR A 177 -3.46 24.14 -4.78
CA THR A 177 -3.32 25.27 -3.85
C THR A 177 -1.92 25.36 -3.24
N LEU A 178 -1.10 24.30 -3.35
CA LEU A 178 0.23 24.18 -2.73
C LEU A 178 1.15 25.35 -3.07
N ARG A 179 1.23 25.71 -4.37
CA ARG A 179 2.14 26.78 -4.81
C ARG A 179 1.77 28.13 -4.22
N LYS A 180 0.47 28.42 -4.06
CA LYS A 180 -0.03 29.64 -3.39
C LYS A 180 0.23 29.57 -1.90
N GLU A 181 -0.01 28.43 -1.27
CA GLU A 181 0.23 28.20 0.18
C GLU A 181 1.70 28.47 0.54
N LEU A 182 2.62 27.97 -0.27
CA LEU A 182 4.06 28.15 -0.07
C LEU A 182 4.63 29.43 -0.70
N LYS A 183 3.83 30.26 -1.34
CA LYS A 183 4.22 31.51 -2.04
C LYS A 183 5.32 31.26 -3.08
N LEU A 184 5.22 30.17 -3.82
CA LEU A 184 6.18 29.80 -4.86
C LEU A 184 5.97 30.60 -6.14
N ALA A 185 7.06 30.93 -6.83
CA ALA A 185 7.01 31.54 -8.15
C ALA A 185 6.57 30.52 -9.22
N PRO A 186 6.01 30.97 -10.37
CA PRO A 186 5.57 30.07 -11.45
C PRO A 186 6.67 29.16 -12.01
N ASN A 187 7.93 29.61 -11.98
CA ASN A 187 9.11 28.89 -12.47
C ASN A 187 9.86 28.10 -11.38
N ASP A 188 9.36 28.09 -10.14
CA ASP A 188 9.94 27.24 -9.10
C ASP A 188 9.67 25.77 -9.42
N ILE A 189 10.66 24.92 -9.12
CA ILE A 189 10.58 23.47 -9.29
C ILE A 189 10.41 22.84 -7.93
N VAL A 190 9.35 22.02 -7.80
CA VAL A 190 8.97 21.37 -6.55
C VAL A 190 9.25 19.87 -6.64
N VAL A 191 10.21 19.42 -5.86
CA VAL A 191 10.40 17.99 -5.58
C VAL A 191 9.58 17.63 -4.35
N GLY A 192 8.59 16.76 -4.52
CA GLY A 192 7.67 16.36 -3.46
C GLY A 192 7.95 14.94 -2.96
N CYS A 193 7.76 14.73 -1.67
CA CYS A 193 7.78 13.43 -1.00
C CYS A 193 6.55 13.29 -0.11
N VAL A 194 5.82 12.20 -0.24
CA VAL A 194 4.66 11.88 0.62
C VAL A 194 4.92 10.55 1.32
N ALA A 195 5.24 10.61 2.59
CA ALA A 195 5.49 9.41 3.40
C ALA A 195 5.39 9.71 4.90
N VAL A 196 4.90 8.75 5.69
CA VAL A 196 4.99 8.84 7.16
C VAL A 196 6.45 8.98 7.57
N MET A 197 6.76 9.89 8.48
CA MET A 197 8.13 10.12 8.96
C MET A 197 8.59 8.95 9.84
N ARG A 198 9.26 8.01 9.19
CA ARG A 198 9.96 6.86 9.81
C ARG A 198 11.31 6.70 9.15
N ALA A 199 12.31 6.25 9.89
CA ALA A 199 13.68 6.09 9.39
C ALA A 199 13.77 5.27 8.09
N LEU A 200 12.89 4.26 7.94
CA LEU A 200 12.83 3.43 6.72
C LEU A 200 12.34 4.16 5.47
N LYS A 201 11.85 5.40 5.57
CA LYS A 201 11.33 6.16 4.41
C LYS A 201 12.36 7.08 3.77
N GLY A 202 13.58 7.18 4.31
CA GLY A 202 14.71 7.84 3.66
C GLY A 202 14.57 9.35 3.52
N HIS A 203 13.92 10.04 4.47
CA HIS A 203 13.76 11.49 4.41
C HIS A 203 15.10 12.23 4.53
N ARG A 204 16.03 11.74 5.38
CA ARG A 204 17.38 12.32 5.52
C ARG A 204 18.19 12.17 4.24
N GLU A 205 18.17 10.98 3.65
CA GLU A 205 18.83 10.67 2.37
C GLU A 205 18.28 11.56 1.24
N LEU A 206 16.99 11.85 1.25
CA LEU A 206 16.39 12.77 0.27
C LEU A 206 16.81 14.22 0.53
N ILE A 207 16.88 14.68 1.78
CA ILE A 207 17.38 16.01 2.13
C ILE A 207 18.86 16.15 1.73
N ASP A 208 19.68 15.13 1.98
CA ASP A 208 21.10 15.12 1.60
C ASP A 208 21.28 15.19 0.08
N ALA A 209 20.44 14.48 -0.68
CA ALA A 209 20.45 14.54 -2.14
C ALA A 209 19.99 15.91 -2.68
N MET A 210 19.05 16.55 -2.01
CA MET A 210 18.49 17.84 -2.42
C MET A 210 19.34 19.04 -2.02
N ALA A 211 20.11 18.97 -0.94
CA ALA A 211 20.89 20.10 -0.42
C ALA A 211 21.83 20.74 -1.46
N PRO A 212 22.66 19.99 -2.23
CA PRO A 212 23.48 20.58 -3.28
C PRO A 212 22.65 21.17 -4.42
N LEU A 213 21.51 20.57 -4.77
CA LEU A 213 20.63 21.06 -5.83
C LEU A 213 19.98 22.40 -5.45
N ILE A 214 19.57 22.52 -4.19
CA ILE A 214 19.01 23.77 -3.63
C ILE A 214 20.09 24.87 -3.56
N ALA A 215 21.31 24.53 -3.21
CA ALA A 215 22.41 25.48 -3.15
C ALA A 215 22.79 26.04 -4.54
N GLU A 216 22.74 25.19 -5.57
CA GLU A 216 23.07 25.57 -6.94
C GLU A 216 21.92 26.33 -7.65
N ARG A 217 20.65 26.08 -7.26
CA ARG A 217 19.45 26.57 -7.96
C ARG A 217 18.46 27.18 -6.98
N PRO A 218 18.36 28.53 -6.93
CA PRO A 218 17.52 29.22 -5.95
C PRO A 218 16.00 28.99 -6.16
N ASN A 219 15.57 28.45 -7.30
CA ASN A 219 14.19 28.14 -7.63
C ASN A 219 13.80 26.67 -7.39
N VAL A 220 14.65 25.89 -6.72
CA VAL A 220 14.35 24.47 -6.38
C VAL A 220 13.91 24.35 -4.95
N HIS A 221 12.80 23.65 -4.73
CA HIS A 221 12.21 23.40 -3.43
C HIS A 221 12.00 21.92 -3.18
N LEU A 222 12.14 21.51 -1.92
CA LEU A 222 11.73 20.19 -1.43
C LEU A 222 10.49 20.33 -0.54
N VAL A 223 9.46 19.53 -0.78
CA VAL A 223 8.25 19.48 0.03
C VAL A 223 8.10 18.08 0.62
N LEU A 224 8.15 17.99 1.95
CA LEU A 224 7.99 16.77 2.72
C LEU A 224 6.60 16.74 3.35
N VAL A 225 5.79 15.78 2.96
CA VAL A 225 4.41 15.58 3.44
C VAL A 225 4.34 14.29 4.24
N GLY A 226 3.92 14.41 5.48
CA GLY A 226 3.77 13.32 6.44
C GLY A 226 4.18 13.73 7.83
N GLY A 227 3.68 13.04 8.82
CA GLY A 227 4.04 13.23 10.21
C GLY A 227 4.62 11.95 10.81
N GLY A 228 5.09 12.04 12.03
CA GLY A 228 5.62 10.89 12.80
C GLY A 228 6.71 11.32 13.75
N SER A 229 6.31 11.58 15.01
CA SER A 229 7.21 11.91 16.11
C SER A 229 8.02 10.66 16.53
N PRO A 230 9.30 10.79 16.96
CA PRO A 230 10.06 12.05 17.07
C PRO A 230 10.74 12.51 15.77
N LEU A 231 10.70 11.71 14.69
CA LEU A 231 11.50 11.97 13.48
C LEU A 231 11.11 13.28 12.76
N PHE A 232 9.83 13.68 12.85
CA PHE A 232 9.40 14.94 12.25
C PHE A 232 10.14 16.14 12.86
N GLU A 233 10.18 16.21 14.18
CA GLU A 233 10.83 17.27 14.96
C GLU A 233 12.34 17.24 14.76
N GLU A 234 12.93 16.06 14.69
CA GLU A 234 14.37 15.89 14.42
C GLU A 234 14.75 16.42 13.02
N ILE A 235 13.97 16.09 11.99
CA ILE A 235 14.20 16.56 10.63
C ILE A 235 13.97 18.07 10.54
N GLN A 236 12.97 18.61 11.22
CA GLN A 236 12.74 20.04 11.26
C GLN A 236 13.96 20.80 11.83
N ALA A 237 14.46 20.34 12.97
CA ALA A 237 15.66 20.92 13.59
C ALA A 237 16.90 20.78 12.68
N GLU A 238 17.06 19.65 11.99
CA GLU A 238 18.14 19.43 11.03
C GLU A 238 18.07 20.41 9.85
N VAL A 239 16.90 20.59 9.24
CA VAL A 239 16.66 21.53 8.14
C VAL A 239 16.98 22.96 8.56
N GLU A 240 16.57 23.37 9.76
CA GLU A 240 16.87 24.69 10.32
C GLU A 240 18.37 24.88 10.55
N SER A 241 19.05 23.91 11.20
CA SER A 241 20.49 23.97 11.48
C SER A 241 21.35 24.03 10.21
N ARG A 242 20.88 23.43 9.11
CA ARG A 242 21.56 23.46 7.80
C ARG A 242 21.21 24.71 6.97
N GLY A 243 20.37 25.62 7.47
CA GLY A 243 19.94 26.82 6.76
C GLY A 243 19.03 26.55 5.54
N LEU A 244 18.40 25.38 5.49
CA LEU A 244 17.57 24.96 4.36
C LEU A 244 16.10 25.36 4.47
N GLY A 245 15.65 25.91 5.61
CA GLY A 245 14.25 26.17 5.94
C GLY A 245 13.47 27.06 4.97
N ARG A 246 14.16 27.83 4.11
CA ARG A 246 13.50 28.61 3.05
C ARG A 246 13.10 27.78 1.83
N ARG A 247 13.66 26.59 1.66
CA ARG A 247 13.53 25.75 0.46
C ARG A 247 13.07 24.33 0.75
N VAL A 248 13.19 23.90 2.00
CA VAL A 248 12.69 22.60 2.47
C VAL A 248 11.48 22.85 3.35
N HIS A 249 10.32 22.41 2.89
CA HIS A 249 9.03 22.65 3.53
C HIS A 249 8.49 21.35 4.15
N LEU A 250 8.32 21.30 5.47
CA LEU A 250 7.71 20.20 6.18
C LEU A 250 6.23 20.54 6.43
N LEU A 251 5.30 19.86 5.77
CA LEU A 251 3.87 20.15 5.86
C LEU A 251 3.14 19.35 6.93
N GLY A 252 3.82 18.42 7.62
CA GLY A 252 3.17 17.53 8.55
C GLY A 252 2.16 16.59 7.88
N MET A 253 1.22 16.09 8.68
CA MET A 253 0.17 15.17 8.19
C MET A 253 -0.88 15.96 7.40
N ARG A 254 -1.18 15.51 6.18
CA ARG A 254 -2.16 16.15 5.28
C ARG A 254 -3.16 15.12 4.78
N ASN A 255 -4.40 15.56 4.57
CA ASN A 255 -5.49 14.72 4.02
C ASN A 255 -5.79 15.02 2.55
N ASP A 256 -5.19 16.07 1.99
CA ASP A 256 -5.37 16.55 0.62
C ASP A 256 -4.20 16.16 -0.29
N VAL A 257 -3.65 14.96 -0.10
CA VAL A 257 -2.51 14.44 -0.89
C VAL A 257 -2.69 14.60 -2.40
N PRO A 258 -3.86 14.33 -3.01
CA PRO A 258 -4.06 14.55 -4.44
C PRO A 258 -3.81 16.00 -4.87
N ASN A 259 -4.30 16.99 -4.10
CA ASN A 259 -4.03 18.42 -4.35
C ASN A 259 -2.53 18.72 -4.27
N LEU A 260 -1.81 18.13 -3.30
CA LEU A 260 -0.37 18.35 -3.15
C LEU A 260 0.42 17.73 -4.31
N LEU A 261 0.07 16.53 -4.75
CA LEU A 261 0.69 15.86 -5.89
C LEU A 261 0.55 16.69 -7.18
N GLU A 262 -0.60 17.30 -7.43
CA GLU A 262 -0.78 18.20 -8.58
C GLU A 262 0.08 19.49 -8.50
N GLY A 263 0.61 19.82 -7.32
CA GLY A 263 1.49 20.96 -7.09
C GLY A 263 2.98 20.66 -7.25
N PHE A 264 3.37 19.40 -7.35
CA PHE A 264 4.76 18.98 -7.54
C PHE A 264 5.15 18.96 -9.02
N ASP A 265 6.46 18.98 -9.29
CA ASP A 265 7.05 18.77 -10.61
C ASP A 265 7.73 17.40 -10.71
N ILE A 266 8.24 16.89 -9.59
CA ILE A 266 8.94 15.62 -9.47
C ILE A 266 8.49 14.98 -8.15
N PHE A 267 8.22 13.69 -8.16
CA PHE A 267 8.05 12.92 -6.93
C PHE A 267 9.32 12.12 -6.62
N ALA A 268 9.81 12.18 -5.37
CA ALA A 268 10.97 11.42 -4.95
C ALA A 268 10.77 10.80 -3.56
N LEU A 269 11.14 9.51 -3.41
CA LEU A 269 11.10 8.80 -2.13
C LEU A 269 12.27 7.81 -2.04
N ALA A 270 13.20 8.06 -1.13
CA ALA A 270 14.40 7.25 -0.90
C ALA A 270 14.15 6.11 0.11
N THR A 271 13.03 5.40 -0.03
CA THR A 271 12.63 4.37 0.94
C THR A 271 13.62 3.20 1.00
N ARG A 272 13.86 2.69 2.21
CA ARG A 272 14.71 1.50 2.47
C ARG A 272 13.92 0.20 2.45
N LYS A 273 12.60 0.29 2.53
CA LYS A 273 11.73 -0.88 2.59
C LYS A 273 10.30 -0.52 2.20
N GLU A 274 9.75 -1.29 1.26
CA GLU A 274 8.39 -1.04 0.76
C GLU A 274 7.76 -2.30 0.17
N ALA A 275 6.62 -2.73 0.69
CA ALA A 275 5.97 -3.94 0.17
C ALA A 275 5.42 -3.73 -1.26
N SER A 276 4.82 -2.58 -1.52
CA SER A 276 4.31 -2.21 -2.83
C SER A 276 4.60 -0.75 -3.20
N GLY A 277 4.54 0.20 -2.25
CA GLY A 277 4.85 1.60 -2.55
C GLY A 277 3.77 2.31 -3.36
N THR A 278 2.51 2.20 -2.96
CA THR A 278 1.36 2.77 -3.68
C THR A 278 1.48 4.27 -3.95
N VAL A 279 2.23 5.01 -3.13
CA VAL A 279 2.46 6.44 -3.32
C VAL A 279 3.19 6.77 -4.64
N PHE A 280 4.02 5.86 -5.16
CA PHE A 280 4.61 6.03 -6.50
C PHE A 280 3.56 5.93 -7.59
N VAL A 281 2.54 5.07 -7.39
CA VAL A 281 1.39 4.95 -8.30
C VAL A 281 0.53 6.21 -8.22
N GLU A 282 0.29 6.75 -7.03
CA GLU A 282 -0.45 8.00 -6.82
C GLU A 282 0.24 9.16 -7.54
N ALA A 283 1.57 9.29 -7.37
CA ALA A 283 2.37 10.31 -8.03
C ALA A 283 2.39 10.14 -9.57
N GLY A 284 2.62 8.93 -10.06
CA GLY A 284 2.57 8.65 -11.50
C GLY A 284 1.19 8.94 -12.10
N ALA A 285 0.12 8.62 -11.38
CA ALA A 285 -1.25 8.91 -11.79
C ALA A 285 -1.62 10.40 -11.73
N ALA A 286 -0.85 11.22 -11.02
CA ALA A 286 -0.90 12.68 -11.06
C ALA A 286 -0.06 13.27 -12.21
N GLY A 287 0.57 12.42 -13.05
CA GLY A 287 1.40 12.85 -14.16
C GLY A 287 2.82 13.26 -13.77
N LEU A 288 3.31 12.83 -12.60
CA LEU A 288 4.65 13.13 -12.13
C LEU A 288 5.67 12.08 -12.58
N PRO A 289 6.87 12.49 -13.01
CA PRO A 289 8.01 11.58 -13.03
C PRO A 289 8.37 11.19 -11.60
N VAL A 290 8.70 9.91 -11.37
CA VAL A 290 8.99 9.41 -10.04
C VAL A 290 10.45 8.97 -9.92
N VAL A 291 11.08 9.27 -8.78
CA VAL A 291 12.41 8.79 -8.41
C VAL A 291 12.29 7.96 -7.14
N GLY A 292 12.76 6.72 -7.19
CA GLY A 292 12.69 5.82 -6.05
C GLY A 292 13.95 4.96 -5.91
N THR A 293 14.15 4.39 -4.73
CA THR A 293 15.18 3.38 -4.50
C THR A 293 14.76 2.03 -5.06
N ARG A 294 15.70 1.27 -5.60
CA ARG A 294 15.51 -0.09 -6.11
C ARG A 294 15.45 -1.07 -4.94
N VAL A 295 14.34 -1.06 -4.22
CA VAL A 295 14.11 -1.93 -3.08
C VAL A 295 12.73 -2.60 -3.16
N ASP A 296 12.66 -3.82 -2.70
CA ASP A 296 11.42 -4.58 -2.51
C ASP A 296 10.45 -4.45 -3.70
N GLY A 297 9.20 -4.02 -3.46
CA GLY A 297 8.17 -3.85 -4.49
C GLY A 297 8.18 -2.51 -5.24
N VAL A 298 9.09 -1.58 -4.94
CA VAL A 298 9.14 -0.26 -5.62
C VAL A 298 9.30 -0.37 -7.15
N PRO A 299 10.15 -1.28 -7.70
CA PRO A 299 10.30 -1.41 -9.15
C PRO A 299 9.00 -1.78 -9.90
N GLU A 300 8.03 -2.38 -9.20
CA GLU A 300 6.75 -2.79 -9.78
C GLU A 300 5.75 -1.62 -9.93
N MET A 301 6.01 -0.51 -9.22
CA MET A 301 5.12 0.65 -9.14
C MET A 301 5.39 1.71 -10.22
N MET A 302 6.34 1.47 -11.11
CA MET A 302 6.71 2.36 -12.20
C MET A 302 7.25 1.57 -13.40
N LYS A 303 7.31 2.20 -14.55
CA LYS A 303 8.06 1.68 -15.71
C LYS A 303 9.43 2.35 -15.73
N GLU A 304 10.44 1.63 -15.24
CA GLU A 304 11.81 2.14 -15.14
C GLU A 304 12.31 2.68 -16.48
N GLY A 305 12.96 3.85 -16.44
CA GLY A 305 13.46 4.56 -17.62
C GLY A 305 12.38 5.21 -18.48
N ARG A 306 11.09 4.94 -18.24
CA ARG A 306 9.95 5.50 -18.98
C ARG A 306 9.06 6.40 -18.13
N SER A 307 8.62 5.95 -16.96
CA SER A 307 7.81 6.75 -16.03
C SER A 307 8.55 7.12 -14.75
N GLY A 308 9.72 6.55 -14.51
CA GLY A 308 10.51 6.84 -13.32
C GLY A 308 11.95 6.35 -13.42
N ILE A 309 12.75 6.78 -12.44
CA ILE A 309 14.16 6.43 -12.30
C ILE A 309 14.33 5.68 -10.98
N LEU A 310 14.96 4.52 -11.04
CA LEU A 310 15.34 3.74 -9.86
C LEU A 310 16.83 3.91 -9.59
N VAL A 311 17.16 4.24 -8.33
CA VAL A 311 18.55 4.37 -7.86
C VAL A 311 18.90 3.27 -6.87
N PRO A 312 20.17 2.90 -6.71
CA PRO A 312 20.60 1.95 -5.69
C PRO A 312 20.23 2.44 -4.27
N LEU A 313 19.99 1.49 -3.36
CA LEU A 313 19.79 1.80 -1.94
C LEU A 313 21.08 2.42 -1.37
N ASP A 314 20.94 3.42 -0.51
CA ASP A 314 22.02 4.15 0.17
C ASP A 314 22.97 4.92 -0.78
N ASP A 315 22.62 5.08 -2.04
CA ASP A 315 23.36 5.86 -3.01
C ASP A 315 22.77 7.28 -3.17
N VAL A 316 23.14 8.17 -2.24
CA VAL A 316 22.70 9.57 -2.25
C VAL A 316 23.20 10.30 -3.51
N ALA A 317 24.37 9.94 -4.04
CA ALA A 317 24.90 10.55 -5.25
C ALA A 317 24.05 10.20 -6.49
N ALA A 318 23.68 8.93 -6.65
CA ALA A 318 22.78 8.51 -7.71
C ALA A 318 21.39 9.16 -7.58
N LEU A 319 20.87 9.30 -6.35
CA LEU A 319 19.62 9.99 -6.08
C LEU A 319 19.69 11.47 -6.50
N THR A 320 20.76 12.16 -6.13
CA THR A 320 21.04 13.55 -6.54
C THR A 320 21.05 13.67 -8.06
N GLN A 321 21.78 12.79 -8.76
CA GLN A 321 21.88 12.82 -10.22
C GLN A 321 20.54 12.53 -10.91
N ALA A 322 19.76 11.58 -10.41
CA ALA A 322 18.45 11.29 -10.94
C ALA A 322 17.49 12.48 -10.83
N ILE A 323 17.46 13.14 -9.67
CA ILE A 323 16.65 14.35 -9.45
C ILE A 323 17.17 15.51 -10.29
N ARG A 324 18.49 15.73 -10.34
CA ARG A 324 19.15 16.77 -11.17
C ARG A 324 18.75 16.65 -12.62
N ARG A 325 18.80 15.45 -13.18
CA ARG A 325 18.41 15.19 -14.58
C ARG A 325 16.97 15.61 -14.86
N LEU A 326 16.06 15.38 -13.94
CA LEU A 326 14.66 15.80 -14.06
C LEU A 326 14.49 17.31 -13.83
N ILE A 327 15.29 17.95 -12.98
CA ILE A 327 15.29 19.41 -12.80
C ILE A 327 15.75 20.10 -14.09
N ASP A 328 16.81 19.61 -14.70
CA ASP A 328 17.48 20.25 -15.84
C ASP A 328 16.76 20.02 -17.19
N ASP A 329 15.94 18.96 -17.29
CA ASP A 329 15.24 18.60 -18.52
C ASP A 329 13.70 18.62 -18.37
N PRO A 330 13.03 19.75 -18.68
CA PRO A 330 11.56 19.84 -18.66
C PRO A 330 10.88 18.93 -19.68
N GLY A 331 11.56 18.60 -20.79
CA GLY A 331 11.04 17.67 -21.80
C GLY A 331 10.96 16.26 -21.24
N LEU A 332 12.02 15.80 -20.58
CA LEU A 332 12.09 14.50 -19.91
C LEU A 332 11.06 14.42 -18.78
N ARG A 333 10.90 15.48 -17.96
CA ARG A 333 9.86 15.52 -16.92
C ARG A 333 8.48 15.27 -17.50
N ARG A 334 8.10 15.99 -18.55
CA ARG A 334 6.79 15.82 -19.22
C ARG A 334 6.62 14.44 -19.83
N ALA A 335 7.65 13.93 -20.50
CA ALA A 335 7.60 12.61 -21.13
C ALA A 335 7.44 11.50 -20.09
N MET A 336 8.21 11.54 -18.99
CA MET A 336 8.10 10.56 -17.92
C MET A 336 6.79 10.68 -17.15
N GLY A 337 6.32 11.90 -16.88
CA GLY A 337 5.03 12.13 -16.24
C GLY A 337 3.85 11.60 -17.08
N GLY A 338 3.86 11.84 -18.40
CA GLY A 338 2.87 11.28 -19.33
C GLY A 338 2.87 9.75 -19.36
N ALA A 339 4.06 9.13 -19.35
CA ALA A 339 4.18 7.68 -19.26
C ALA A 339 3.71 7.13 -17.90
N GLY A 340 3.90 7.89 -16.81
CA GLY A 340 3.37 7.58 -15.49
C GLY A 340 1.84 7.60 -15.46
N LEU A 341 1.25 8.65 -16.03
CA LEU A 341 -0.21 8.78 -16.15
C LEU A 341 -0.81 7.59 -16.92
N GLU A 342 -0.20 7.20 -18.04
CA GLU A 342 -0.64 6.05 -18.83
C GLU A 342 -0.54 4.75 -18.02
N PHE A 343 0.60 4.48 -17.39
CA PHE A 343 0.81 3.25 -16.63
C PHE A 343 -0.04 3.17 -15.37
N CYS A 344 -0.09 4.24 -14.59
CA CYS A 344 -0.71 4.20 -13.26
C CYS A 344 -2.23 4.44 -13.30
N ARG A 345 -2.72 5.27 -14.22
CA ARG A 345 -4.13 5.64 -14.30
C ARG A 345 -4.84 4.97 -15.46
N ASN A 346 -4.41 5.20 -16.70
CA ASN A 346 -5.17 4.83 -17.89
C ASN A 346 -5.19 3.31 -18.12
N SER A 347 -4.13 2.59 -17.72
CA SER A 347 -4.07 1.12 -17.85
C SER A 347 -5.10 0.40 -16.97
N GLY A 348 -5.62 1.05 -15.93
CA GLY A 348 -6.50 0.43 -14.93
C GLY A 348 -5.82 -0.62 -14.06
N HIS A 349 -4.50 -0.83 -14.19
CA HIS A 349 -3.77 -1.90 -13.50
C HIS A 349 -3.89 -1.84 -11.97
N PHE A 350 -3.90 -0.64 -11.40
CA PHE A 350 -4.03 -0.39 -9.97
C PHE A 350 -5.44 0.04 -9.55
N SER A 351 -6.44 -0.14 -10.40
CA SER A 351 -7.82 0.19 -10.06
C SER A 351 -8.39 -0.77 -9.03
N LEU A 352 -9.43 -0.32 -8.30
CA LEU A 352 -10.19 -1.16 -7.38
C LEU A 352 -10.82 -2.35 -8.10
N GLU A 353 -11.31 -2.13 -9.31
CA GLU A 353 -11.89 -3.17 -10.16
C GLU A 353 -10.87 -4.27 -10.50
N ALA A 354 -9.65 -3.88 -10.89
CA ALA A 354 -8.57 -4.83 -11.20
C ALA A 354 -8.13 -5.62 -9.96
N MET A 355 -8.01 -4.97 -8.80
CA MET A 355 -7.69 -5.64 -7.54
C MET A 355 -8.74 -6.68 -7.18
N VAL A 356 -10.01 -6.30 -7.18
CA VAL A 356 -11.12 -7.18 -6.81
C VAL A 356 -11.29 -8.30 -7.83
N GLY A 357 -11.17 -8.02 -9.12
CA GLY A 357 -11.21 -9.04 -10.18
C GLY A 357 -10.12 -10.11 -10.03
N ARG A 358 -8.89 -9.70 -9.63
CA ARG A 358 -7.79 -10.65 -9.35
C ARG A 358 -8.08 -11.53 -8.13
N ILE A 359 -8.60 -10.95 -7.06
CA ILE A 359 -8.98 -11.69 -5.84
C ILE A 359 -10.11 -12.68 -6.13
N GLU A 360 -11.17 -12.23 -6.75
CA GLU A 360 -12.34 -13.05 -7.11
C GLU A 360 -11.93 -14.23 -7.98
N SER A 361 -11.15 -13.96 -9.04
CA SER A 361 -10.61 -14.99 -9.94
C SER A 361 -9.72 -15.99 -9.20
N ALA A 362 -8.88 -15.52 -8.26
CA ALA A 362 -8.04 -16.40 -7.44
C ALA A 362 -8.90 -17.29 -6.53
N TYR A 363 -9.90 -16.75 -5.85
CA TYR A 363 -10.79 -17.53 -4.98
C TYR A 363 -11.56 -18.59 -5.75
N ILE A 364 -12.14 -18.25 -6.89
CA ILE A 364 -12.92 -19.20 -7.74
C ILE A 364 -12.01 -20.33 -8.22
N ARG A 365 -10.84 -20.00 -8.76
CA ARG A 365 -9.87 -20.98 -9.22
C ARG A 365 -9.46 -21.91 -8.09
N TRP A 366 -9.07 -21.39 -6.93
CA TRP A 366 -8.61 -22.20 -5.80
C TRP A 366 -9.71 -23.06 -5.17
N LEU A 367 -10.96 -22.56 -5.11
CA LEU A 367 -12.10 -23.38 -4.70
C LEU A 367 -12.35 -24.53 -5.67
N GLY A 368 -12.12 -24.35 -6.96
CA GLY A 368 -12.19 -25.41 -7.97
C GLY A 368 -11.07 -26.45 -7.84
N GLU A 369 -9.85 -26.02 -7.55
CA GLU A 369 -8.67 -26.89 -7.34
C GLU A 369 -8.79 -27.74 -6.06
N LEU A 370 -9.33 -27.19 -4.97
CA LEU A 370 -9.42 -27.86 -3.68
C LEU A 370 -10.62 -28.82 -3.58
N LYS A 371 -11.55 -28.81 -4.54
CA LYS A 371 -12.67 -29.75 -4.65
C LYS A 371 -12.31 -31.05 -5.40
N LYS A 372 -11.20 -31.03 -6.11
CA LYS A 372 -10.65 -32.21 -6.81
C LYS A 372 -9.73 -33.00 -5.89
#